data_18632f7cc8e48b7a460bf36d4de7b426
#
_entry.id   18632f7cc8e48b7a460bf36d4de7b426
#
_cell.length_a   1.000
_cell.length_b   1.000
_cell.length_c   1.000
_cell.angle_alpha   90.00
_cell.angle_beta   90.00
_cell.angle_gamma   90.00
#
_symmetry.space_group_name_H-M   'P 1'
#
loop_
_entity.id
_entity.type
_entity.pdbx_description
1 polymer ?
#
loop_
_entity_poly.entity_id
_entity_poly.type
_entity_poly.pdbx_seq_one_letter_code
_entity_poly.pdbx_strand_id
1 'polypeptide(L)'
;PSCILIVSGTQHGLRLCIDALLAPGDAVWFEDPGYFASRHTLRATGVTLVPVPVDGEGIVVTAGEKADAAAKAAYVTPSHQFPTGVAMSMARRIALLDWARRAGAYIFEDDYDSEYRFAGPPLTALAGIGAERVIYLGTFAKTLFAGLRLGYLVVPPALVARVVAARAAQDRFPPVFMQDALADLMADGVISAHMRRMRPRYRQARDVVADALARYAGDSLHLAAPAQGLHLLATLPHGAPKGAAKLIRERADIECRLLSDARIVQRGPDGFILGYSGFATHDLTGAARRLGRAAQEILSQAGRAR
;
A
#
# COMPACT_ATOMS: atom_id res chain seq x y z
N PRO A 1 17.29 11.77 15.13
CA PRO A 1 17.91 10.42 15.07
C PRO A 1 17.36 9.48 16.14
N SER A 2 17.12 9.96 17.37
CA SER A 2 16.68 9.14 18.50
C SER A 2 15.27 8.50 18.33
N CYS A 3 14.46 8.98 17.39
CA CYS A 3 13.13 8.47 17.08
C CYS A 3 13.10 7.53 15.88
N ILE A 4 14.25 7.22 15.27
CA ILE A 4 14.35 6.34 14.11
C ILE A 4 14.88 4.98 14.56
N LEU A 5 14.13 3.92 14.24
CA LEU A 5 14.53 2.54 14.50
C LEU A 5 14.61 1.77 13.17
N ILE A 6 15.78 1.22 12.89
CA ILE A 6 15.94 0.34 11.72
C ILE A 6 15.31 -1.03 12.02
N VAL A 7 14.58 -1.58 11.07
CA VAL A 7 13.83 -2.83 11.20
C VAL A 7 14.07 -3.76 10.01
N SER A 8 13.78 -5.05 10.17
CA SER A 8 13.91 -6.06 9.11
C SER A 8 12.73 -6.01 8.11
N GLY A 9 12.41 -4.79 7.63
CA GLY A 9 11.29 -4.47 6.75
C GLY A 9 10.02 -4.06 7.51
N THR A 10 9.05 -3.47 6.77
CA THR A 10 7.82 -2.88 7.34
C THR A 10 6.96 -3.88 8.12
N GLN A 11 6.88 -5.15 7.70
CA GLN A 11 6.11 -6.17 8.43
C GLN A 11 6.67 -6.42 9.83
N HIS A 12 8.01 -6.47 9.98
CA HIS A 12 8.66 -6.55 11.28
C HIS A 12 8.39 -5.26 12.09
N GLY A 13 8.54 -4.10 11.47
CA GLY A 13 8.25 -2.82 12.13
C GLY A 13 6.80 -2.73 12.62
N LEU A 14 5.84 -3.12 11.78
CA LEU A 14 4.42 -3.18 12.16
C LEU A 14 4.20 -4.12 13.35
N ARG A 15 4.79 -5.32 13.31
CA ARG A 15 4.69 -6.29 14.41
C ARG A 15 5.23 -5.72 15.72
N LEU A 16 6.38 -5.04 15.71
CA LEU A 16 6.95 -4.38 16.88
C LEU A 16 6.01 -3.31 17.46
N CYS A 17 5.39 -2.51 16.58
CA CYS A 17 4.44 -1.48 17.00
C CYS A 17 3.18 -2.09 17.64
N ILE A 18 2.67 -3.17 17.06
CA ILE A 18 1.50 -3.88 17.61
C ILE A 18 1.84 -4.43 19.01
N ASP A 19 2.93 -5.19 19.13
CA ASP A 19 3.33 -5.80 20.40
C ASP A 19 3.64 -4.75 21.49
N ALA A 20 4.12 -3.56 21.08
CA ALA A 20 4.36 -2.45 21.99
C ALA A 20 3.09 -1.72 22.44
N LEU A 21 2.05 -1.63 21.62
CA LEU A 21 0.99 -0.65 21.78
C LEU A 21 -0.40 -1.26 21.93
N LEU A 22 -0.62 -2.47 21.45
CA LEU A 22 -1.93 -3.11 21.37
C LEU A 22 -1.95 -4.41 22.16
N ALA A 23 -3.14 -4.81 22.57
CA ALA A 23 -3.43 -6.10 23.18
C ALA A 23 -4.34 -6.94 22.25
N PRO A 24 -4.35 -8.28 22.38
CA PRO A 24 -5.36 -9.11 21.74
C PRO A 24 -6.78 -8.61 22.07
N GLY A 25 -7.62 -8.50 21.04
CA GLY A 25 -8.97 -7.93 21.14
C GLY A 25 -9.08 -6.43 20.86
N ASP A 26 -7.98 -5.67 20.92
CA ASP A 26 -8.01 -4.25 20.57
C ASP A 26 -8.46 -4.06 19.11
N ALA A 27 -9.35 -3.08 18.90
CA ALA A 27 -9.85 -2.75 17.58
C ALA A 27 -8.85 -1.88 16.80
N VAL A 28 -8.66 -2.22 15.54
CA VAL A 28 -7.78 -1.49 14.61
C VAL A 28 -8.53 -1.20 13.32
N TRP A 29 -8.67 0.07 12.96
CA TRP A 29 -9.18 0.46 11.65
C TRP A 29 -8.21 0.01 10.57
N PHE A 30 -8.76 -0.63 9.56
CA PHE A 30 -8.00 -1.12 8.42
C PHE A 30 -8.68 -0.72 7.12
N GLU A 31 -7.95 -0.13 6.20
CA GLU A 31 -8.44 0.23 4.86
C GLU A 31 -9.06 -0.98 4.16
N ASP A 32 -10.26 -0.81 3.57
CA ASP A 32 -10.93 -1.87 2.82
C ASP A 32 -11.42 -1.36 1.45
N PRO A 33 -10.72 -1.71 0.36
CA PRO A 33 -9.59 -2.65 0.26
C PRO A 33 -8.29 -2.11 0.88
N GLY A 34 -7.41 -3.02 1.34
CA GLY A 34 -6.16 -2.67 1.98
C GLY A 34 -5.05 -3.71 1.80
N TYR A 35 -3.86 -3.43 2.31
CA TYR A 35 -2.69 -4.27 2.09
C TYR A 35 -2.79 -5.61 2.82
N PHE A 36 -2.86 -6.69 2.04
CA PHE A 36 -3.12 -8.04 2.55
C PHE A 36 -2.07 -8.55 3.55
N ALA A 37 -0.76 -8.24 3.36
CA ALA A 37 0.28 -8.73 4.26
C ALA A 37 0.18 -8.07 5.65
N SER A 38 -0.10 -6.76 5.72
CA SER A 38 -0.34 -6.09 7.01
C SER A 38 -1.63 -6.57 7.67
N ARG A 39 -2.67 -6.88 6.88
CA ARG A 39 -3.88 -7.55 7.38
C ARG A 39 -3.56 -8.88 8.05
N HIS A 40 -2.70 -9.70 7.45
CA HIS A 40 -2.27 -10.98 8.04
C HIS A 40 -1.46 -10.77 9.32
N THR A 41 -0.52 -9.83 9.32
CA THR A 41 0.27 -9.50 10.51
C THR A 41 -0.61 -9.06 11.67
N LEU A 42 -1.55 -8.13 11.43
CA LEU A 42 -2.51 -7.65 12.43
C LEU A 42 -3.36 -8.79 12.98
N ARG A 43 -3.96 -9.62 12.12
CA ARG A 43 -4.77 -10.77 12.56
C ARG A 43 -3.98 -11.77 13.40
N ALA A 44 -2.72 -12.02 13.06
CA ALA A 44 -1.87 -12.96 13.77
C ALA A 44 -1.53 -12.51 15.21
N THR A 45 -1.77 -11.24 15.55
CA THR A 45 -1.59 -10.72 16.93
C THR A 45 -2.87 -10.77 17.77
N GLY A 46 -3.97 -11.22 17.19
CA GLY A 46 -5.25 -11.33 17.89
C GLY A 46 -6.02 -10.00 17.99
N VAL A 47 -5.59 -8.92 17.34
CA VAL A 47 -6.36 -7.67 17.28
C VAL A 47 -7.60 -7.84 16.39
N THR A 48 -8.64 -7.07 16.66
CA THR A 48 -9.88 -7.04 15.89
C THR A 48 -9.78 -6.03 14.76
N LEU A 49 -9.84 -6.47 13.51
CA LEU A 49 -9.84 -5.56 12.36
C LEU A 49 -11.23 -4.98 12.13
N VAL A 50 -11.31 -3.66 12.10
CA VAL A 50 -12.49 -2.89 11.70
C VAL A 50 -12.30 -2.44 10.25
N PRO A 51 -12.96 -3.06 9.27
CA PRO A 51 -12.82 -2.66 7.87
C PRO A 51 -13.47 -1.30 7.65
N VAL A 52 -12.68 -0.34 7.20
CA VAL A 52 -13.12 1.02 6.90
C VAL A 52 -13.00 1.27 5.39
N PRO A 53 -14.07 1.65 4.69
CA PRO A 53 -14.04 1.85 3.25
C PRO A 53 -13.09 2.99 2.85
N VAL A 54 -12.57 2.87 1.63
CA VAL A 54 -11.75 3.88 0.96
C VAL A 54 -12.52 4.48 -0.20
N ASP A 55 -12.47 5.79 -0.34
CA ASP A 55 -13.03 6.55 -1.47
C ASP A 55 -11.94 7.33 -2.23
N GLY A 56 -12.34 8.26 -3.10
CA GLY A 56 -11.41 9.11 -3.87
C GLY A 56 -10.52 10.04 -3.04
N GLU A 57 -10.74 10.13 -1.73
CA GLU A 57 -9.94 10.94 -0.80
C GLU A 57 -9.16 10.11 0.25
N GLY A 58 -9.21 8.77 0.17
CA GLY A 58 -8.58 7.86 1.11
C GLY A 58 -9.58 7.22 2.08
N ILE A 59 -9.11 6.75 3.26
CA ILE A 59 -9.96 6.09 4.27
C ILE A 59 -11.11 7.00 4.72
N VAL A 60 -12.34 6.48 4.78
CA VAL A 60 -13.54 7.24 5.16
C VAL A 60 -13.66 7.30 6.68
N VAL A 61 -13.08 8.34 7.29
CA VAL A 61 -12.99 8.50 8.76
C VAL A 61 -14.35 8.41 9.44
N THR A 62 -15.38 9.05 8.89
CA THR A 62 -16.74 9.01 9.44
C THR A 62 -17.36 7.59 9.44
N ALA A 63 -16.98 6.75 8.47
CA ALA A 63 -17.38 5.35 8.46
C ALA A 63 -16.64 4.55 9.54
N GLY A 64 -15.36 4.85 9.78
CA GLY A 64 -14.58 4.29 10.87
C GLY A 64 -15.16 4.64 12.23
N GLU A 65 -15.45 5.91 12.47
CA GLU A 65 -16.08 6.39 13.72
C GLU A 65 -17.44 5.73 13.97
N LYS A 66 -18.23 5.55 12.91
CA LYS A 66 -19.52 4.85 13.00
C LYS A 66 -19.37 3.36 13.30
N ALA A 67 -18.31 2.73 12.81
CA ALA A 67 -18.05 1.31 13.03
C ALA A 67 -17.46 1.04 14.43
N ASP A 68 -16.46 1.80 14.84
CA ASP A 68 -15.84 1.77 16.18
C ASP A 68 -15.03 3.04 16.42
N ALA A 69 -15.64 4.02 17.08
CA ALA A 69 -14.99 5.29 17.42
C ALA A 69 -13.85 5.13 18.45
N ALA A 70 -13.86 4.04 19.23
CA ALA A 70 -12.92 3.78 20.32
C ALA A 70 -11.74 2.89 19.91
N ALA A 71 -11.61 2.56 18.63
CA ALA A 71 -10.49 1.77 18.10
C ALA A 71 -9.14 2.34 18.57
N LYS A 72 -8.19 1.45 18.84
CA LYS A 72 -6.88 1.81 19.42
C LYS A 72 -5.85 2.23 18.39
N ALA A 73 -6.06 1.84 17.13
CA ALA A 73 -5.18 2.25 16.04
C ALA A 73 -5.91 2.28 14.69
N ALA A 74 -5.26 2.92 13.71
CA ALA A 74 -5.60 2.80 12.30
C ALA A 74 -4.34 2.44 11.51
N TYR A 75 -4.45 1.50 10.57
CA TYR A 75 -3.41 1.20 9.58
C TYR A 75 -3.82 1.79 8.24
N VAL A 76 -2.99 2.66 7.68
CA VAL A 76 -3.27 3.41 6.45
C VAL A 76 -2.05 3.52 5.53
N THR A 77 -2.31 3.66 4.23
CA THR A 77 -1.30 3.88 3.17
C THR A 77 -1.57 5.23 2.46
N PRO A 78 -1.39 6.38 3.13
CA PRO A 78 -1.99 7.65 2.74
C PRO A 78 -1.32 8.35 1.55
N SER A 79 -0.06 8.03 1.27
CA SER A 79 0.65 8.61 0.12
C SER A 79 0.20 7.99 -1.19
N HIS A 80 -0.02 6.67 -1.18
CA HIS A 80 -0.47 5.87 -2.31
C HIS A 80 -1.25 4.67 -1.77
N GLN A 81 -2.56 4.85 -1.63
CA GLN A 81 -3.43 3.84 -1.02
C GLN A 81 -3.32 2.49 -1.75
N PHE A 82 -3.01 1.43 -1.00
CA PHE A 82 -2.99 0.10 -1.57
C PHE A 82 -4.37 -0.56 -1.45
N PRO A 83 -5.00 -0.99 -2.55
CA PRO A 83 -4.47 -1.04 -3.92
C PRO A 83 -5.03 0.02 -4.87
N THR A 84 -5.82 1.00 -4.40
CA THR A 84 -6.57 1.90 -5.26
C THR A 84 -5.71 2.97 -5.94
N GLY A 85 -4.52 3.25 -5.41
CA GLY A 85 -3.63 4.29 -5.91
C GLY A 85 -4.04 5.71 -5.51
N VAL A 86 -5.09 5.87 -4.71
CA VAL A 86 -5.58 7.17 -4.24
C VAL A 86 -4.58 7.77 -3.26
N ALA A 87 -4.26 9.05 -3.44
CA ALA A 87 -3.55 9.85 -2.43
C ALA A 87 -4.55 10.45 -1.45
N MET A 88 -4.36 10.23 -0.15
CA MET A 88 -5.24 10.78 0.88
C MET A 88 -5.21 12.30 0.86
N SER A 89 -6.39 12.94 0.77
CA SER A 89 -6.53 14.40 0.78
C SER A 89 -6.08 15.01 2.11
N MET A 90 -5.69 16.29 2.10
CA MET A 90 -5.27 16.99 3.32
C MET A 90 -6.43 17.06 4.34
N ALA A 91 -7.65 17.29 3.88
CA ALA A 91 -8.84 17.30 4.73
C ALA A 91 -9.02 15.94 5.44
N ARG A 92 -8.82 14.85 4.71
CA ARG A 92 -8.94 13.48 5.26
C ARG A 92 -7.80 13.16 6.24
N ARG A 93 -6.57 13.65 5.98
CA ARG A 93 -5.41 13.53 6.91
C ARG A 93 -5.71 14.24 8.23
N ILE A 94 -6.23 15.46 8.18
CA ILE A 94 -6.61 16.23 9.37
C ILE A 94 -7.72 15.51 10.14
N ALA A 95 -8.78 15.06 9.47
CA ALA A 95 -9.89 14.34 10.11
C ALA A 95 -9.42 13.05 10.81
N LEU A 96 -8.50 12.29 10.19
CA LEU A 96 -7.93 11.07 10.76
C LEU A 96 -7.07 11.36 12.00
N LEU A 97 -6.25 12.42 11.95
CA LEU A 97 -5.44 12.86 13.08
C LEU A 97 -6.31 13.35 14.24
N ASP A 98 -7.37 14.08 13.97
CA ASP A 98 -8.31 14.57 14.98
C ASP A 98 -9.07 13.42 15.65
N TRP A 99 -9.48 12.40 14.87
CA TRP A 99 -10.01 11.18 15.47
C TRP A 99 -8.99 10.50 16.37
N ALA A 100 -7.77 10.31 15.90
CA ALA A 100 -6.72 9.66 16.70
C ALA A 100 -6.42 10.38 18.02
N ARG A 101 -6.44 11.72 18.01
CA ARG A 101 -6.31 12.53 19.23
C ARG A 101 -7.46 12.32 20.18
N ARG A 102 -8.71 12.40 19.70
CA ARG A 102 -9.91 12.21 20.53
C ARG A 102 -10.01 10.81 21.13
N ALA A 103 -9.71 9.79 20.33
CA ALA A 103 -9.77 8.38 20.74
C ALA A 103 -8.56 7.93 21.57
N GLY A 104 -7.50 8.74 21.66
CA GLY A 104 -6.23 8.31 22.24
C GLY A 104 -5.54 7.22 21.40
N ALA A 105 -5.90 7.09 20.12
CA ALA A 105 -5.45 6.08 19.20
C ALA A 105 -4.12 6.45 18.53
N TYR A 106 -3.48 5.47 17.89
CA TYR A 106 -2.30 5.65 17.05
C TYR A 106 -2.59 5.38 15.59
N ILE A 107 -1.82 5.98 14.71
CA ILE A 107 -1.90 5.74 13.27
C ILE A 107 -0.60 5.07 12.83
N PHE A 108 -0.71 3.91 12.20
CA PHE A 108 0.40 3.25 11.49
C PHE A 108 0.35 3.70 10.03
N GLU A 109 1.24 4.64 9.69
CA GLU A 109 1.38 5.16 8.33
C GLU A 109 2.39 4.32 7.56
N ASP A 110 1.92 3.45 6.66
CA ASP A 110 2.81 2.64 5.80
C ASP A 110 3.06 3.40 4.49
N ASP A 111 4.27 3.89 4.33
CA ASP A 111 4.74 4.61 3.15
C ASP A 111 5.78 3.77 2.42
N TYR A 112 5.32 3.07 1.38
CA TYR A 112 6.13 2.05 0.70
C TYR A 112 6.71 2.50 -0.64
N ASP A 113 6.19 3.57 -1.28
CA ASP A 113 6.59 3.97 -2.63
C ASP A 113 6.46 5.47 -2.95
N SER A 114 6.36 6.34 -1.94
CA SER A 114 6.23 7.81 -2.12
C SER A 114 7.42 8.45 -2.83
N GLU A 115 8.58 7.83 -2.83
CA GLU A 115 9.75 8.25 -3.59
C GLU A 115 9.50 8.24 -5.11
N TYR A 116 8.54 7.44 -5.58
CA TYR A 116 8.17 7.31 -6.99
C TYR A 116 6.96 8.16 -7.35
N ARG A 117 6.99 9.44 -6.96
CA ARG A 117 6.01 10.42 -7.40
C ARG A 117 6.40 11.00 -8.75
N PHE A 118 5.49 10.93 -9.73
CA PHE A 118 5.73 11.31 -11.12
C PHE A 118 5.21 12.71 -11.47
N ALA A 119 4.26 13.23 -10.70
CA ALA A 119 3.65 14.53 -10.93
C ALA A 119 3.26 15.22 -9.61
N GLY A 120 3.32 16.55 -9.61
CA GLY A 120 2.99 17.38 -8.45
C GLY A 120 4.08 17.42 -7.37
N PRO A 121 3.89 18.25 -6.34
CA PRO A 121 4.84 18.36 -5.22
C PRO A 121 4.82 17.10 -4.35
N PRO A 122 5.88 16.83 -3.56
CA PRO A 122 5.85 15.80 -2.55
C PRO A 122 4.66 15.98 -1.58
N LEU A 123 4.07 14.86 -1.17
CA LEU A 123 3.00 14.87 -0.16
C LEU A 123 3.65 14.91 1.23
N THR A 124 3.09 15.72 2.12
CA THR A 124 3.52 15.73 3.52
C THR A 124 2.99 14.48 4.21
N ALA A 125 3.86 13.65 4.79
CA ALA A 125 3.45 12.49 5.57
C ALA A 125 2.55 12.89 6.76
N LEU A 126 1.66 12.00 7.20
CA LEU A 126 0.86 12.19 8.42
C LEU A 126 1.77 12.42 9.63
N ALA A 127 2.89 11.69 9.71
CA ALA A 127 3.90 11.87 10.76
C ALA A 127 4.51 13.28 10.77
N GLY A 128 4.54 13.98 9.65
CA GLY A 128 4.97 15.37 9.57
C GLY A 128 3.93 16.39 10.08
N ILE A 129 2.66 15.98 10.21
CA ILE A 129 1.55 16.85 10.64
C ILE A 129 1.13 16.53 12.08
N GLY A 130 1.17 15.27 12.48
CA GLY A 130 0.70 14.79 13.78
C GLY A 130 1.69 13.81 14.43
N ALA A 131 2.94 14.23 14.59
CA ALA A 131 4.05 13.38 15.05
C ALA A 131 3.82 12.66 16.39
N GLU A 132 2.91 13.18 17.22
CA GLU A 132 2.60 12.61 18.54
C GLU A 132 1.70 11.35 18.48
N ARG A 133 1.01 11.12 17.36
CA ARG A 133 0.04 10.03 17.18
C ARG A 133 0.35 9.12 16.01
N VAL A 134 1.35 9.44 15.21
CA VAL A 134 1.68 8.70 13.99
C VAL A 134 3.00 7.96 14.15
N ILE A 135 2.99 6.68 13.84
CA ILE A 135 4.19 5.87 13.65
C ILE A 135 4.34 5.65 12.14
N TYR A 136 5.41 6.20 11.60
CA TYR A 136 5.72 6.08 10.18
C TYR A 136 6.54 4.82 9.92
N LEU A 137 6.12 4.04 8.94
CA LEU A 137 6.80 2.82 8.49
C LEU A 137 7.36 3.06 7.08
N GLY A 138 8.67 3.15 6.97
CA GLY A 138 9.38 3.30 5.70
C GLY A 138 10.13 2.04 5.29
N THR A 139 10.39 1.88 4.00
CA THR A 139 11.07 0.69 3.47
C THR A 139 12.10 1.02 2.39
N PHE A 140 13.19 0.29 2.38
CA PHE A 140 14.15 0.29 1.28
C PHE A 140 13.88 -0.82 0.25
N ALA A 141 12.95 -1.72 0.54
CA ALA A 141 12.65 -2.86 -0.33
C ALA A 141 12.06 -2.46 -1.70
N LYS A 142 11.42 -1.30 -1.78
CA LYS A 142 10.82 -0.78 -3.01
C LYS A 142 11.75 0.17 -3.77
N THR A 143 12.61 0.87 -3.05
CA THR A 143 13.60 1.78 -3.64
C THR A 143 14.85 1.05 -4.14
N LEU A 144 15.20 -0.08 -3.53
CA LEU A 144 16.34 -0.91 -3.90
C LEU A 144 15.88 -2.29 -4.39
N PHE A 145 15.80 -3.27 -3.50
CA PHE A 145 15.32 -4.62 -3.81
C PHE A 145 14.74 -5.32 -2.58
N ALA A 146 13.77 -6.20 -2.80
CA ALA A 146 13.01 -6.83 -1.73
C ALA A 146 13.87 -7.69 -0.78
N GLY A 147 14.94 -8.31 -1.30
CA GLY A 147 15.85 -9.17 -0.52
C GLY A 147 16.74 -8.41 0.46
N LEU A 148 16.84 -7.08 0.37
CA LEU A 148 17.61 -6.25 1.32
C LEU A 148 17.06 -6.36 2.75
N ARG A 149 15.76 -6.53 2.90
CA ARG A 149 15.07 -6.70 4.18
C ARG A 149 15.38 -5.60 5.21
N LEU A 150 15.57 -4.36 4.76
CA LEU A 150 15.69 -3.18 5.61
C LEU A 150 14.51 -2.24 5.43
N GLY A 151 14.05 -1.71 6.55
CA GLY A 151 13.08 -0.64 6.67
C GLY A 151 13.37 0.18 7.92
N TYR A 152 12.55 1.14 8.19
CA TYR A 152 12.69 1.98 9.37
C TYR A 152 11.33 2.43 9.91
N LEU A 153 11.31 2.70 11.20
CA LEU A 153 10.20 3.35 11.89
C LEU A 153 10.62 4.76 12.27
N VAL A 154 9.71 5.72 12.14
CA VAL A 154 9.80 6.98 12.87
C VAL A 154 8.72 6.96 13.93
N VAL A 155 9.15 6.93 15.19
CA VAL A 155 8.28 6.67 16.34
C VAL A 155 8.17 7.95 17.19
N PRO A 156 6.97 8.32 17.69
CA PRO A 156 6.85 9.39 18.66
C PRO A 156 7.81 9.22 19.84
N PRO A 157 8.47 10.31 20.32
CA PRO A 157 9.48 10.20 21.39
C PRO A 157 8.99 9.42 22.63
N ALA A 158 7.73 9.63 23.02
CA ALA A 158 7.13 8.97 24.16
C ALA A 158 6.96 7.44 24.01
N LEU A 159 7.02 6.91 22.78
CA LEU A 159 6.84 5.50 22.49
C LEU A 159 8.15 4.75 22.24
N VAL A 160 9.27 5.46 22.05
CA VAL A 160 10.55 4.85 21.68
C VAL A 160 10.94 3.75 22.66
N ALA A 161 10.89 4.01 23.97
CA ALA A 161 11.27 3.02 24.98
C ALA A 161 10.41 1.75 24.93
N ARG A 162 9.09 1.90 24.67
CA ARG A 162 8.17 0.76 24.55
C ARG A 162 8.47 -0.09 23.30
N VAL A 163 8.71 0.55 22.15
CA VAL A 163 9.02 -0.15 20.90
C VAL A 163 10.38 -0.83 20.98
N VAL A 164 11.38 -0.19 21.62
CA VAL A 164 12.71 -0.78 21.87
C VAL A 164 12.59 -1.98 22.80
N ALA A 165 11.77 -1.93 23.85
CA ALA A 165 11.54 -3.06 24.75
C ALA A 165 10.87 -4.25 24.02
N ALA A 166 9.86 -3.98 23.18
CA ALA A 166 9.23 -5.01 22.35
C ALA A 166 10.25 -5.66 21.40
N ARG A 167 11.15 -4.85 20.85
CA ARG A 167 12.23 -5.33 19.98
C ARG A 167 13.22 -6.23 20.70
N ALA A 168 13.60 -5.88 21.93
CA ALA A 168 14.54 -6.69 22.71
C ALA A 168 14.07 -8.14 22.91
N ALA A 169 12.75 -8.37 22.90
CA ALA A 169 12.14 -9.68 22.99
C ALA A 169 12.09 -10.46 21.65
N GLN A 170 12.36 -9.80 20.51
CA GLN A 170 12.27 -10.43 19.19
C GLN A 170 13.64 -10.67 18.55
N ASP A 171 14.36 -9.62 18.14
CA ASP A 171 15.60 -9.72 17.35
C ASP A 171 16.75 -8.87 17.89
N ARG A 172 16.51 -8.07 18.93
CA ARG A 172 17.42 -7.05 19.48
C ARG A 172 17.77 -5.94 18.47
N PHE A 173 18.30 -6.27 17.30
CA PHE A 173 18.67 -5.35 16.20
C PHE A 173 18.84 -6.10 14.87
N PRO A 174 18.58 -5.45 13.72
CA PRO A 174 18.87 -6.03 12.42
C PRO A 174 20.38 -6.07 12.15
N PRO A 175 20.84 -6.87 11.16
CA PRO A 175 22.25 -6.99 10.81
C PRO A 175 22.91 -5.63 10.56
N VAL A 176 23.96 -5.30 11.33
CA VAL A 176 24.65 -3.99 11.27
C VAL A 176 25.35 -3.80 9.94
N PHE A 177 26.00 -4.82 9.40
CA PHE A 177 26.71 -4.77 8.13
C PHE A 177 25.87 -4.19 6.97
N MET A 178 24.61 -4.60 6.86
CA MET A 178 23.72 -4.07 5.81
C MET A 178 23.31 -2.63 6.07
N GLN A 179 23.25 -2.20 7.32
CA GLN A 179 22.95 -0.81 7.67
C GLN A 179 24.12 0.09 7.31
N ASP A 180 25.35 -0.32 7.62
CA ASP A 180 26.58 0.42 7.32
C ASP A 180 26.74 0.57 5.80
N ALA A 181 26.60 -0.52 5.04
CA ALA A 181 26.66 -0.48 3.59
C ALA A 181 25.59 0.46 2.98
N LEU A 182 24.36 0.45 3.53
CA LEU A 182 23.31 1.35 3.08
C LEU A 182 23.61 2.80 3.45
N ALA A 183 24.17 3.06 4.64
CA ALA A 183 24.55 4.39 5.08
C ALA A 183 25.63 4.99 4.18
N ASP A 184 26.64 4.22 3.81
CA ASP A 184 27.70 4.64 2.86
C ASP A 184 27.08 5.00 1.51
N LEU A 185 26.24 4.14 0.94
CA LEU A 185 25.57 4.42 -0.34
C LEU A 185 24.66 5.66 -0.28
N MET A 186 24.07 5.95 0.88
CA MET A 186 23.28 7.18 1.09
C MET A 186 24.19 8.41 1.18
N ALA A 187 25.28 8.33 1.94
CA ALA A 187 26.26 9.40 2.11
C ALA A 187 26.91 9.79 0.77
N ASP A 188 27.25 8.80 -0.04
CA ASP A 188 27.83 8.99 -1.39
C ASP A 188 26.81 9.46 -2.43
N GLY A 189 25.54 9.60 -2.06
CA GLY A 189 24.47 10.03 -2.97
C GLY A 189 24.03 9.00 -4.01
N VAL A 190 24.53 7.76 -3.93
CA VAL A 190 24.24 6.67 -4.87
C VAL A 190 22.73 6.35 -4.88
N ILE A 191 22.10 6.27 -3.70
CA ILE A 191 20.65 6.01 -3.57
C ILE A 191 19.84 7.12 -4.23
N SER A 192 20.18 8.38 -3.99
CA SER A 192 19.51 9.54 -4.59
C SER A 192 19.66 9.56 -6.12
N ALA A 193 20.84 9.22 -6.63
CA ALA A 193 21.08 9.10 -8.07
C ALA A 193 20.27 7.95 -8.68
N HIS A 194 20.19 6.80 -7.99
CA HIS A 194 19.38 5.67 -8.39
C HIS A 194 17.90 6.06 -8.51
N MET A 195 17.32 6.68 -7.48
CA MET A 195 15.92 7.12 -7.48
C MET A 195 15.61 8.12 -8.60
N ARG A 196 16.50 9.10 -8.83
CA ARG A 196 16.36 10.05 -9.96
C ARG A 196 16.32 9.34 -11.32
N ARG A 197 17.11 8.28 -11.51
CA ARG A 197 17.15 7.48 -12.73
C ARG A 197 15.91 6.58 -12.86
N MET A 198 15.38 6.03 -11.75
CA MET A 198 14.28 5.08 -11.79
C MET A 198 12.91 5.75 -11.94
N ARG A 199 12.70 6.97 -11.42
CA ARG A 199 11.42 7.70 -11.55
C ARG A 199 10.93 7.81 -13.01
N PRO A 200 11.70 8.31 -13.98
CA PRO A 200 11.24 8.38 -15.36
C PRO A 200 11.01 7.00 -15.99
N ARG A 201 11.78 5.99 -15.62
CA ARG A 201 11.59 4.61 -16.10
C ARG A 201 10.27 4.02 -15.61
N TYR A 202 9.95 4.19 -14.33
CA TYR A 202 8.68 3.69 -13.78
C TYR A 202 7.48 4.48 -14.26
N ARG A 203 7.62 5.80 -14.46
CA ARG A 203 6.61 6.60 -15.15
C ARG A 203 6.33 6.05 -16.54
N GLN A 204 7.36 5.82 -17.35
CA GLN A 204 7.22 5.25 -18.69
C GLN A 204 6.57 3.86 -18.66
N ALA A 205 6.99 2.99 -17.73
CA ALA A 205 6.40 1.66 -17.56
C ALA A 205 4.90 1.73 -17.23
N ARG A 206 4.49 2.65 -16.32
CA ARG A 206 3.08 2.92 -16.02
C ARG A 206 2.31 3.33 -17.27
N ASP A 207 2.84 4.31 -18.01
CA ASP A 207 2.18 4.88 -19.19
C ASP A 207 2.00 3.80 -20.26
N VAL A 208 3.03 2.98 -20.52
CA VAL A 208 2.96 1.84 -21.45
C VAL A 208 1.85 0.85 -21.07
N VAL A 209 1.72 0.49 -19.80
CA VAL A 209 0.65 -0.42 -19.36
C VAL A 209 -0.72 0.23 -19.51
N ALA A 210 -0.85 1.48 -19.12
CA ALA A 210 -2.12 2.23 -19.20
C ALA A 210 -2.58 2.38 -20.67
N ASP A 211 -1.69 2.81 -21.57
CA ASP A 211 -1.98 2.97 -23.01
C ASP A 211 -2.33 1.64 -23.67
N ALA A 212 -1.59 0.57 -23.33
CA ALA A 212 -1.86 -0.76 -23.88
C ALA A 212 -3.22 -1.29 -23.39
N LEU A 213 -3.56 -1.13 -22.12
CA LEU A 213 -4.87 -1.54 -21.60
C LEU A 213 -6.00 -0.69 -22.20
N ALA A 214 -5.85 0.62 -22.31
CA ALA A 214 -6.84 1.48 -22.95
C ALA A 214 -7.09 1.02 -24.40
N ARG A 215 -6.04 0.66 -25.14
CA ARG A 215 -6.15 0.19 -26.53
C ARG A 215 -6.78 -1.19 -26.67
N TYR A 216 -6.45 -2.14 -25.77
CA TYR A 216 -6.80 -3.56 -25.96
C TYR A 216 -7.94 -4.04 -25.06
N ALA A 217 -8.30 -3.29 -24.03
CA ALA A 217 -9.44 -3.63 -23.16
C ALA A 217 -10.69 -2.79 -23.49
N GLY A 218 -10.51 -1.56 -24.00
CA GLY A 218 -11.65 -0.64 -24.18
C GLY A 218 -12.46 -0.51 -22.89
N ASP A 219 -13.79 -0.56 -23.01
CA ASP A 219 -14.73 -0.45 -21.87
C ASP A 219 -14.78 -1.70 -20.96
N SER A 220 -14.01 -2.76 -21.31
CA SER A 220 -13.96 -3.98 -20.49
C SER A 220 -13.15 -3.81 -19.20
N LEU A 221 -12.32 -2.78 -19.11
CA LEU A 221 -11.56 -2.44 -17.91
C LEU A 221 -11.56 -0.92 -17.67
N HIS A 222 -11.85 -0.53 -16.43
CA HIS A 222 -11.69 0.85 -15.98
C HIS A 222 -10.34 1.00 -15.29
N LEU A 223 -9.53 1.95 -15.76
CA LEU A 223 -8.18 2.19 -15.30
C LEU A 223 -8.12 3.42 -14.39
N ALA A 224 -7.49 3.27 -13.23
CA ALA A 224 -6.99 4.37 -12.43
C ALA A 224 -5.46 4.40 -12.56
N ALA A 225 -4.94 5.36 -13.34
CA ALA A 225 -3.49 5.57 -13.47
C ALA A 225 -3.03 6.60 -12.42
N PRO A 226 -2.39 6.18 -11.32
CA PRO A 226 -2.02 7.08 -10.25
C PRO A 226 -0.85 7.98 -10.67
N ALA A 227 -0.75 9.16 -10.05
CA ALA A 227 0.36 10.11 -10.28
C ALA A 227 1.69 9.65 -9.65
N GLN A 228 1.72 8.48 -9.01
CA GLN A 228 2.87 7.93 -8.30
C GLN A 228 2.77 6.41 -8.15
N GLY A 229 3.82 5.79 -7.60
CA GLY A 229 3.83 4.41 -7.14
C GLY A 229 4.36 3.40 -8.14
N LEU A 230 4.16 2.12 -7.84
CA LEU A 230 4.74 0.98 -8.56
C LEU A 230 3.70 0.00 -9.11
N HIS A 231 2.41 0.31 -8.92
CA HIS A 231 1.29 -0.47 -9.45
C HIS A 231 0.15 0.46 -9.90
N LEU A 232 -0.75 -0.07 -10.69
CA LEU A 232 -2.03 0.54 -11.02
C LEU A 232 -3.17 -0.46 -10.81
N LEU A 233 -4.38 0.05 -10.66
CA LEU A 233 -5.59 -0.75 -10.52
C LEU A 233 -6.41 -0.70 -11.81
N ALA A 234 -6.75 -1.87 -12.34
CA ALA A 234 -7.71 -2.03 -13.43
C ALA A 234 -8.93 -2.78 -12.90
N THR A 235 -10.11 -2.17 -12.91
CA THR A 235 -11.35 -2.78 -12.41
C THR A 235 -12.27 -3.21 -13.54
N LEU A 236 -13.02 -4.28 -13.29
CA LEU A 236 -14.10 -4.70 -14.17
C LEU A 236 -15.28 -3.70 -14.11
N PRO A 237 -16.09 -3.60 -15.15
CA PRO A 237 -17.30 -2.79 -15.13
C PRO A 237 -18.31 -3.33 -14.10
N HIS A 238 -19.20 -2.43 -13.63
CA HIS A 238 -20.31 -2.84 -12.77
C HIS A 238 -21.18 -3.89 -13.48
N GLY A 239 -21.57 -4.93 -12.75
CA GLY A 239 -22.36 -6.03 -13.30
C GLY A 239 -21.55 -7.11 -14.00
N ALA A 240 -20.22 -7.05 -14.01
CA ALA A 240 -19.37 -8.15 -14.47
C ALA A 240 -19.71 -9.45 -13.69
N PRO A 241 -19.67 -10.63 -14.34
CA PRO A 241 -19.99 -11.89 -13.68
C PRO A 241 -19.05 -12.17 -12.49
N LYS A 242 -19.61 -12.78 -11.46
CA LYS A 242 -18.80 -13.23 -10.31
C LYS A 242 -17.74 -14.21 -10.78
N GLY A 243 -16.48 -13.98 -10.37
CA GLY A 243 -15.34 -14.79 -10.77
C GLY A 243 -14.74 -14.44 -12.12
N ALA A 244 -15.30 -13.47 -12.88
CA ALA A 244 -14.75 -13.06 -14.19
C ALA A 244 -13.30 -12.61 -14.09
N ALA A 245 -12.89 -11.88 -13.06
CA ALA A 245 -11.51 -11.47 -12.87
C ALA A 245 -10.54 -12.66 -12.81
N LYS A 246 -10.91 -13.73 -12.10
CA LYS A 246 -10.10 -14.95 -12.02
C LYS A 246 -9.97 -15.61 -13.41
N LEU A 247 -11.07 -15.78 -14.13
CA LEU A 247 -11.07 -16.38 -15.47
C LEU A 247 -10.25 -15.54 -16.46
N ILE A 248 -10.39 -14.22 -16.42
CA ILE A 248 -9.63 -13.29 -17.28
C ILE A 248 -8.13 -13.41 -16.98
N ARG A 249 -7.73 -13.43 -15.71
CA ARG A 249 -6.32 -13.60 -15.31
C ARG A 249 -5.72 -14.91 -15.83
N GLU A 250 -6.45 -16.01 -15.66
CA GLU A 250 -6.04 -17.34 -16.14
C GLU A 250 -5.95 -17.38 -17.67
N ARG A 251 -6.96 -16.82 -18.38
CA ARG A 251 -6.96 -16.75 -19.85
C ARG A 251 -5.86 -15.88 -20.41
N ALA A 252 -5.51 -14.79 -19.71
CA ALA A 252 -4.45 -13.87 -20.12
C ALA A 252 -3.05 -14.44 -19.85
N ASP A 253 -2.93 -15.49 -19.06
CA ASP A 253 -1.67 -16.06 -18.60
C ASP A 253 -0.77 -14.97 -18.01
N ILE A 254 -1.29 -14.28 -17.00
CA ILE A 254 -0.56 -13.25 -16.25
C ILE A 254 -0.62 -13.54 -14.76
N GLU A 255 0.47 -13.21 -14.09
CA GLU A 255 0.51 -13.29 -12.64
C GLU A 255 0.28 -11.89 -12.02
N CYS A 256 -0.87 -11.71 -11.42
CA CYS A 256 -1.24 -10.49 -10.69
C CYS A 256 -2.20 -10.83 -9.56
N ARG A 257 -2.33 -9.92 -8.59
CA ARG A 257 -3.34 -10.05 -7.53
C ARG A 257 -4.68 -9.51 -8.00
N LEU A 258 -5.74 -10.14 -7.51
CA LEU A 258 -7.08 -9.62 -7.70
C LEU A 258 -7.43 -8.60 -6.61
N LEU A 259 -8.28 -7.65 -6.95
CA LEU A 259 -8.77 -6.66 -6.00
C LEU A 259 -9.54 -7.32 -4.84
N SER A 260 -10.27 -8.39 -5.12
CA SER A 260 -10.96 -9.22 -4.11
C SER A 260 -10.02 -9.78 -3.05
N ASP A 261 -8.75 -10.07 -3.37
CA ASP A 261 -7.75 -10.54 -2.39
C ASP A 261 -7.40 -9.45 -1.35
N ALA A 262 -7.52 -8.19 -1.73
CA ALA A 262 -7.25 -7.04 -0.86
C ALA A 262 -8.46 -6.66 0.03
N ARG A 263 -9.64 -7.22 -0.21
CA ARG A 263 -10.87 -6.87 0.52
C ARG A 263 -11.09 -7.76 1.75
N ILE A 264 -11.64 -7.15 2.79
CA ILE A 264 -12.25 -7.83 3.93
C ILE A 264 -13.74 -8.02 3.64
N VAL A 265 -14.41 -6.94 3.22
CA VAL A 265 -15.82 -6.98 2.82
C VAL A 265 -15.91 -7.01 1.30
N GLN A 266 -16.44 -8.11 0.77
CA GLN A 266 -16.55 -8.31 -0.67
C GLN A 266 -17.70 -7.47 -1.26
N ARG A 267 -17.36 -6.24 -1.74
CA ARG A 267 -18.32 -5.29 -2.34
C ARG A 267 -17.76 -4.67 -3.62
N GLY A 268 -18.66 -4.37 -4.56
CA GLY A 268 -18.31 -3.72 -5.83
C GLY A 268 -17.58 -4.63 -6.83
N PRO A 269 -17.18 -4.09 -7.99
CA PRO A 269 -16.52 -4.84 -9.06
C PRO A 269 -15.14 -5.33 -8.61
N ASP A 270 -14.75 -6.52 -9.08
CA ASP A 270 -13.40 -7.03 -8.91
C ASP A 270 -12.45 -6.40 -9.94
N GLY A 271 -11.17 -6.72 -9.88
CA GLY A 271 -10.15 -6.14 -10.75
C GLY A 271 -8.76 -6.69 -10.52
N PHE A 272 -7.80 -6.04 -11.12
CA PHE A 272 -6.41 -6.49 -11.21
C PHE A 272 -5.48 -5.42 -10.63
N ILE A 273 -4.64 -5.82 -9.68
CA ILE A 273 -3.57 -5.00 -9.13
C ILE A 273 -2.32 -5.30 -9.95
N LEU A 274 -1.93 -4.38 -10.82
CA LEU A 274 -0.90 -4.59 -11.83
C LEU A 274 0.38 -3.85 -11.46
N GLY A 275 1.39 -4.59 -11.00
CA GLY A 275 2.74 -4.08 -10.83
C GLY A 275 3.44 -3.92 -12.17
N TYR A 276 4.12 -2.80 -12.38
CA TYR A 276 4.82 -2.52 -13.64
C TYR A 276 6.31 -2.27 -13.46
N SER A 277 6.81 -2.23 -12.25
CA SER A 277 8.24 -2.04 -11.98
C SER A 277 9.05 -3.31 -12.23
N GLY A 278 10.24 -3.19 -12.81
CA GLY A 278 11.18 -4.31 -12.99
C GLY A 278 10.99 -5.12 -14.26
N PHE A 279 10.07 -4.74 -15.15
CA PHE A 279 9.83 -5.41 -16.42
C PHE A 279 10.28 -4.58 -17.63
N ALA A 280 10.62 -5.24 -18.72
CA ALA A 280 10.89 -4.56 -19.98
C ALA A 280 9.58 -4.07 -20.63
N THR A 281 9.67 -2.98 -21.40
CA THR A 281 8.51 -2.34 -22.05
C THR A 281 7.72 -3.32 -22.96
N HIS A 282 8.42 -4.20 -23.66
CA HIS A 282 7.76 -5.17 -24.56
C HIS A 282 6.96 -6.23 -23.78
N ASP A 283 7.46 -6.67 -22.62
CA ASP A 283 6.76 -7.63 -21.74
C ASP A 283 5.50 -7.00 -21.16
N LEU A 284 5.60 -5.75 -20.68
CA LEU A 284 4.46 -4.99 -20.17
C LEU A 284 3.37 -4.81 -21.24
N THR A 285 3.76 -4.41 -22.46
CA THR A 285 2.83 -4.27 -23.58
C THR A 285 2.19 -5.61 -23.94
N GLY A 286 2.96 -6.69 -23.99
CA GLY A 286 2.49 -8.04 -24.26
C GLY A 286 1.48 -8.53 -23.23
N ALA A 287 1.79 -8.37 -21.94
CA ALA A 287 0.91 -8.76 -20.83
C ALA A 287 -0.40 -7.94 -20.82
N ALA A 288 -0.30 -6.61 -20.97
CA ALA A 288 -1.46 -5.73 -21.02
C ALA A 288 -2.38 -6.05 -22.21
N ARG A 289 -1.81 -6.38 -23.38
CA ARG A 289 -2.57 -6.82 -24.55
C ARG A 289 -3.32 -8.13 -24.29
N ARG A 290 -2.66 -9.14 -23.69
CA ARG A 290 -3.32 -10.41 -23.34
C ARG A 290 -4.44 -10.19 -22.34
N LEU A 291 -4.21 -9.39 -21.29
CA LEU A 291 -5.23 -9.07 -20.29
C LEU A 291 -6.44 -8.35 -20.90
N GLY A 292 -6.20 -7.33 -21.72
CA GLY A 292 -7.27 -6.57 -22.38
C GLY A 292 -8.13 -7.43 -23.30
N ARG A 293 -7.51 -8.27 -24.13
CA ARG A 293 -8.24 -9.20 -25.04
C ARG A 293 -9.03 -10.23 -24.24
N ALA A 294 -8.44 -10.84 -23.22
CA ALA A 294 -9.15 -11.80 -22.38
C ALA A 294 -10.36 -11.18 -21.68
N ALA A 295 -10.23 -9.91 -21.23
CA ALA A 295 -11.35 -9.17 -20.64
C ALA A 295 -12.50 -8.97 -21.65
N GLN A 296 -12.18 -8.52 -22.86
CA GLN A 296 -13.18 -8.35 -23.93
C GLN A 296 -13.88 -9.67 -24.27
N GLU A 297 -13.13 -10.75 -24.45
CA GLU A 297 -13.66 -12.07 -24.79
C GLU A 297 -14.64 -12.58 -23.73
N ILE A 298 -14.21 -12.60 -22.46
CA ILE A 298 -15.01 -13.17 -21.37
C ILE A 298 -16.25 -12.34 -21.07
N LEU A 299 -16.13 -11.01 -21.06
CA LEU A 299 -17.27 -10.14 -20.78
C LEU A 299 -18.29 -10.13 -21.92
N SER A 300 -17.85 -10.19 -23.19
CA SER A 300 -18.77 -10.28 -24.33
C SER A 300 -19.53 -11.62 -24.39
N GLN A 301 -18.88 -12.73 -24.02
CA GLN A 301 -19.55 -14.03 -23.90
C GLN A 301 -20.63 -14.01 -22.80
N ALA A 302 -20.32 -13.42 -21.65
CA ALA A 302 -21.28 -13.30 -20.55
C ALA A 302 -22.48 -12.39 -20.88
N GLY A 303 -22.27 -11.37 -21.72
CA GLY A 303 -23.36 -10.51 -22.21
C GLY A 303 -24.29 -11.17 -23.20
N ARG A 304 -23.81 -12.15 -23.96
CA ARG A 304 -24.63 -12.95 -24.92
C ARG A 304 -25.41 -14.08 -24.26
N ALA A 305 -25.03 -14.47 -23.04
CA ALA A 305 -25.67 -15.55 -22.28
C ALA A 305 -26.80 -15.06 -21.36
N ARG A 306 -27.02 -13.77 -21.28
CA ARG A 306 -28.15 -13.11 -20.57
C ARG A 306 -29.23 -12.69 -21.54
#